data_78f53101ffa65395dc7de4b89cd824be
#
_entry.id   78f53101ffa65395dc7de4b89cd824be
#
_cell.length_a   1.000
_cell.length_b   1.000
_cell.length_c   1.000
_cell.angle_alpha   90.00
_cell.angle_beta   90.00
_cell.angle_gamma   90.00
#
_symmetry.space_group_name_H-M   'P 1'
#
loop_
_entity.id
_entity.type
_entity.pdbx_description
1 polymer ?
#
loop_
_entity_poly.entity_id
_entity_poly.type
_entity_poly.pdbx_seq_one_letter_code
_entity_poly.pdbx_strand_id
1 'polypeptide(L)'
;MREAFQKHYPDDEAVLDEVFQRINKCGIWIPDSEIIKRYNAKKAKYQKDMESEKTEEENDLKRYNIIMVYSPDNSKLLFCKRKKPPYIGKLNFPGGKWEEGETFLDAAYRELKEETGIDRESVTPLYHLMDLTYYNTNNLIECYVCRLTKEVELVQETGGNELEWIGIEGADFSNTEIFAGDGNILHCFLIAQHCREKHLF
;
A
#
# COMPACT_ATOMS: atom_id res chain seq x y z
N MET A 1 21.50 24.13 -0.65
CA MET A 1 22.01 22.81 -1.08
C MET A 1 21.18 21.65 -0.50
N ARG A 2 21.04 21.49 0.83
CA ARG A 2 20.25 20.38 1.43
C ARG A 2 18.81 20.33 0.91
N GLU A 3 18.09 21.44 0.87
CA GLU A 3 16.72 21.52 0.35
C GLU A 3 16.59 21.18 -1.14
N ALA A 4 17.57 21.55 -1.96
CA ALA A 4 17.58 21.18 -3.37
C ALA A 4 17.78 19.67 -3.54
N PHE A 5 18.68 19.08 -2.76
CA PHE A 5 18.94 17.65 -2.78
C PHE A 5 17.72 16.83 -2.35
N GLN A 6 16.91 17.31 -1.40
CA GLN A 6 15.68 16.64 -0.91
C GLN A 6 14.53 16.61 -1.93
N LYS A 7 14.60 17.38 -3.03
CA LYS A 7 13.54 17.44 -4.05
C LYS A 7 13.50 16.29 -5.07
N HIS A 8 14.28 15.25 -4.90
CA HIS A 8 14.31 14.11 -5.84
C HIS A 8 14.60 14.48 -7.28
N TYR A 9 15.71 15.13 -7.51
CA TYR A 9 16.18 15.38 -8.89
C TYR A 9 16.77 14.12 -9.52
N PRO A 10 16.65 13.94 -10.86
CA PRO A 10 17.09 12.75 -11.56
C PRO A 10 18.61 12.54 -11.51
N ASP A 11 19.39 13.61 -11.40
CA ASP A 11 20.85 13.56 -11.36
C ASP A 11 21.47 14.77 -10.64
N ASP A 12 22.80 14.76 -10.51
CA ASP A 12 23.57 15.81 -9.86
C ASP A 12 23.51 17.14 -10.58
N GLU A 13 23.37 17.14 -11.92
CA GLU A 13 23.30 18.32 -12.73
C GLU A 13 22.02 19.10 -12.42
N ALA A 14 20.88 18.42 -12.35
CA ALA A 14 19.60 19.03 -11.98
C ALA A 14 19.61 19.62 -10.55
N VAL A 15 20.31 18.98 -9.60
CA VAL A 15 20.47 19.52 -8.24
C VAL A 15 21.32 20.80 -8.26
N LEU A 16 22.41 20.80 -9.02
CA LEU A 16 23.31 21.96 -9.14
C LEU A 16 22.61 23.13 -9.82
N ASP A 17 21.84 22.88 -10.86
CA ASP A 17 21.07 23.92 -11.56
C ASP A 17 20.09 24.63 -10.62
N GLU A 18 19.35 23.89 -9.79
CA GLU A 18 18.48 24.48 -8.79
C GLU A 18 19.27 25.31 -7.76
N VAL A 19 20.44 24.83 -7.35
CA VAL A 19 21.32 25.58 -6.41
C VAL A 19 21.80 26.87 -7.05
N PHE A 20 22.26 26.84 -8.31
CA PHE A 20 22.70 28.03 -9.04
C PHE A 20 21.56 29.05 -9.20
N GLN A 21 20.36 28.60 -9.59
CA GLN A 21 19.20 29.48 -9.70
C GLN A 21 18.86 30.17 -8.38
N ARG A 22 18.90 29.45 -7.25
CA ARG A 22 18.63 30.04 -5.93
C ARG A 22 19.68 31.05 -5.51
N ILE A 23 20.95 30.74 -5.74
CA ILE A 23 22.09 31.67 -5.40
C ILE A 23 21.97 32.93 -6.23
N ASN A 24 21.73 32.81 -7.53
CA ASN A 24 21.53 33.94 -8.44
C ASN A 24 20.33 34.81 -8.02
N LYS A 25 19.20 34.17 -7.65
CA LYS A 25 18.00 34.87 -7.18
C LYS A 25 18.24 35.66 -5.90
N CYS A 26 19.15 35.21 -5.03
CA CYS A 26 19.54 35.92 -3.80
C CYS A 26 20.57 37.03 -4.04
N GLY A 27 21.04 37.22 -5.28
CA GLY A 27 22.06 38.22 -5.60
C GLY A 27 23.43 37.93 -5.00
N ILE A 28 23.71 36.72 -4.61
CA ILE A 28 24.97 36.29 -4.00
C ILE A 28 25.88 35.78 -5.13
N TRP A 29 27.07 36.37 -5.25
CA TRP A 29 28.06 35.88 -6.21
C TRP A 29 29.01 34.88 -5.53
N ILE A 30 28.99 33.64 -5.99
CA ILE A 30 29.95 32.59 -5.61
C ILE A 30 30.38 31.89 -6.90
N PRO A 31 31.70 31.69 -7.11
CA PRO A 31 32.17 30.96 -8.29
C PRO A 31 31.55 29.55 -8.39
N ASP A 32 31.11 29.14 -9.58
CA ASP A 32 30.48 27.84 -9.81
C ASP A 32 31.36 26.68 -9.35
N SER A 33 32.68 26.79 -9.57
CA SER A 33 33.64 25.78 -9.09
C SER A 33 33.63 25.60 -7.56
N GLU A 34 33.42 26.67 -6.79
CA GLU A 34 33.33 26.59 -5.32
C GLU A 34 31.99 25.96 -4.89
N ILE A 35 30.88 26.22 -5.61
CA ILE A 35 29.57 25.61 -5.35
C ILE A 35 29.65 24.11 -5.61
N ILE A 36 30.19 23.69 -6.76
CA ILE A 36 30.39 22.29 -7.13
C ILE A 36 31.28 21.59 -6.10
N LYS A 37 32.40 22.20 -5.71
CA LYS A 37 33.32 21.64 -4.69
C LYS A 37 32.58 21.37 -3.36
N ARG A 38 31.81 22.36 -2.87
CA ARG A 38 31.04 22.24 -1.62
C ARG A 38 29.92 21.20 -1.74
N TYR A 39 29.27 21.13 -2.90
CA TYR A 39 28.25 20.09 -3.16
C TYR A 39 28.88 18.71 -3.07
N ASN A 40 29.96 18.44 -3.82
CA ASN A 40 30.62 17.14 -3.84
C ASN A 40 31.14 16.71 -2.45
N ALA A 41 31.65 17.66 -1.67
CA ALA A 41 32.14 17.40 -0.31
C ALA A 41 31.02 17.00 0.68
N LYS A 42 29.77 17.38 0.42
CA LYS A 42 28.63 17.12 1.31
C LYS A 42 27.64 16.11 0.77
N LYS A 43 27.75 15.74 -0.51
CA LYS A 43 26.81 14.84 -1.19
C LYS A 43 26.59 13.53 -0.43
N ALA A 44 27.67 12.83 -0.06
CA ALA A 44 27.59 11.58 0.66
C ALA A 44 26.87 11.71 2.02
N LYS A 45 27.08 12.84 2.71
CA LYS A 45 26.38 13.14 3.97
C LYS A 45 24.88 13.36 3.72
N TYR A 46 24.51 14.15 2.70
CA TYR A 46 23.09 14.40 2.38
C TYR A 46 22.37 13.13 1.96
N GLN A 47 23.04 12.25 1.19
CA GLN A 47 22.48 10.94 0.82
C GLN A 47 22.22 10.07 2.06
N LYS A 48 23.21 9.99 2.97
CA LYS A 48 23.07 9.22 4.21
C LYS A 48 21.99 9.79 5.14
N ASP A 49 21.91 11.13 5.27
CA ASP A 49 20.86 11.78 6.07
C ASP A 49 19.47 11.47 5.50
N MET A 50 19.29 11.48 4.16
CA MET A 50 18.03 11.13 3.48
C MET A 50 17.67 9.66 3.64
N GLU A 51 18.65 8.76 3.53
CA GLU A 51 18.44 7.33 3.75
C GLU A 51 18.03 7.04 5.19
N SER A 52 18.64 7.70 6.18
CA SER A 52 18.27 7.55 7.59
C SER A 52 16.87 8.13 7.89
N GLU A 53 16.55 9.32 7.35
CA GLU A 53 15.20 9.91 7.48
C GLU A 53 14.12 8.98 6.86
N LYS A 54 14.39 8.40 5.68
CA LYS A 54 13.49 7.43 5.03
C LYS A 54 13.30 6.16 5.85
N THR A 55 14.39 5.64 6.42
CA THR A 55 14.35 4.41 7.22
C THR A 55 13.60 4.61 8.55
N GLU A 56 13.72 5.80 9.16
CA GLU A 56 12.98 6.16 10.37
C GLU A 56 11.48 6.33 10.09
N GLU A 57 11.10 7.00 8.98
CA GLU A 57 9.70 7.14 8.57
C GLU A 57 9.06 5.79 8.18
N GLU A 58 9.79 4.90 7.50
CA GLU A 58 9.31 3.55 7.15
C GLU A 58 9.17 2.63 8.38
N ASN A 59 10.04 2.77 9.38
CA ASN A 59 9.99 1.95 10.61
C ASN A 59 8.85 2.34 11.57
N ASP A 60 8.28 3.54 11.47
CA ASP A 60 7.17 3.99 12.31
C ASP A 60 5.79 3.69 11.69
N LEU A 61 5.71 3.18 10.45
CA LEU A 61 4.46 2.84 9.80
C LEU A 61 3.86 1.56 10.43
N LYS A 62 2.62 1.68 10.88
CA LYS A 62 1.80 0.53 11.25
C LYS A 62 1.38 -0.21 9.99
N ARG A 63 1.76 -1.47 9.88
CA ARG A 63 1.58 -2.26 8.67
C ARG A 63 0.35 -3.16 8.79
N TYR A 64 -0.46 -3.14 7.75
CA TYR A 64 -1.68 -3.93 7.60
C TYR A 64 -1.69 -4.57 6.22
N ASN A 65 -2.54 -5.57 6.05
CA ASN A 65 -2.87 -6.12 4.74
C ASN A 65 -4.38 -6.16 4.55
N ILE A 66 -4.80 -6.19 3.30
CA ILE A 66 -6.15 -6.52 2.85
C ILE A 66 -6.06 -7.47 1.67
N ILE A 67 -6.94 -8.45 1.61
CA ILE A 67 -6.91 -9.50 0.59
C ILE A 67 -8.24 -9.52 -0.17
N MET A 68 -8.19 -9.19 -1.46
CA MET A 68 -9.31 -9.32 -2.37
C MET A 68 -9.41 -10.76 -2.86
N VAL A 69 -10.44 -11.48 -2.42
CA VAL A 69 -10.65 -12.90 -2.77
C VAL A 69 -11.80 -13.00 -3.75
N TYR A 70 -11.51 -13.49 -4.96
CA TYR A 70 -12.52 -13.83 -5.95
C TYR A 70 -13.09 -15.22 -5.71
N SER A 71 -14.40 -15.41 -6.00
CA SER A 71 -15.00 -16.74 -6.13
C SER A 71 -14.33 -17.54 -7.25
N PRO A 72 -14.48 -18.89 -7.30
CA PRO A 72 -13.85 -19.71 -8.34
C PRO A 72 -14.22 -19.30 -9.76
N ASP A 73 -15.45 -18.83 -9.97
CA ASP A 73 -16.00 -18.35 -11.24
C ASP A 73 -15.75 -16.85 -11.50
N ASN A 74 -15.09 -16.16 -10.58
CA ASN A 74 -14.83 -14.72 -10.60
C ASN A 74 -16.08 -13.82 -10.61
N SER A 75 -17.25 -14.34 -10.23
CA SER A 75 -18.49 -13.56 -10.22
C SER A 75 -18.72 -12.79 -8.93
N LYS A 76 -17.99 -13.13 -7.86
CA LYS A 76 -18.16 -12.54 -6.52
C LYS A 76 -16.82 -12.19 -5.90
N LEU A 77 -16.87 -11.26 -4.95
CA LEU A 77 -15.78 -10.92 -4.03
C LEU A 77 -16.18 -11.19 -2.59
N LEU A 78 -15.23 -11.68 -1.79
CA LEU A 78 -15.43 -11.91 -0.36
C LEU A 78 -15.20 -10.63 0.40
N PHE A 79 -16.13 -10.31 1.30
CA PHE A 79 -16.05 -9.20 2.23
C PHE A 79 -16.26 -9.66 3.66
N CYS A 80 -15.74 -8.89 4.60
CA CYS A 80 -16.05 -8.98 6.02
C CYS A 80 -16.77 -7.71 6.48
N LYS A 81 -17.86 -7.87 7.22
CA LYS A 81 -18.62 -6.77 7.81
C LYS A 81 -17.98 -6.37 9.14
N ARG A 82 -17.40 -5.18 9.18
CA ARG A 82 -16.62 -4.71 10.34
C ARG A 82 -17.44 -4.54 11.59
N LYS A 83 -17.00 -5.13 12.70
CA LYS A 83 -17.60 -4.97 14.04
C LYS A 83 -16.90 -3.93 14.90
N LYS A 84 -15.68 -3.51 14.52
CA LYS A 84 -14.84 -2.56 15.29
C LYS A 84 -14.53 -1.29 14.46
N PRO A 85 -14.26 -0.15 15.14
CA PRO A 85 -13.76 1.04 14.47
C PRO A 85 -12.43 0.80 13.74
N PRO A 86 -12.12 1.59 12.73
CA PRO A 86 -13.04 2.47 11.99
C PRO A 86 -14.01 1.65 11.11
N TYR A 87 -15.07 2.28 10.59
CA TYR A 87 -16.01 1.71 9.62
C TYR A 87 -16.92 0.59 10.17
N ILE A 88 -17.39 0.68 11.42
CA ILE A 88 -18.36 -0.28 11.99
C ILE A 88 -19.57 -0.44 11.05
N GLY A 89 -19.93 -1.70 10.77
CA GLY A 89 -21.07 -2.06 9.92
C GLY A 89 -20.81 -2.01 8.43
N LYS A 90 -19.67 -1.46 7.98
CA LYS A 90 -19.29 -1.44 6.56
C LYS A 90 -18.53 -2.68 6.15
N LEU A 91 -18.59 -2.98 4.86
CA LEU A 91 -17.89 -4.09 4.23
C LEU A 91 -16.44 -3.71 3.89
N ASN A 92 -15.50 -4.57 4.25
CA ASN A 92 -14.09 -4.43 3.89
C ASN A 92 -13.57 -5.78 3.36
N PHE A 93 -12.45 -5.78 2.67
CA PHE A 93 -11.75 -7.03 2.38
C PHE A 93 -11.22 -7.68 3.66
N PRO A 94 -11.14 -9.03 3.75
CA PRO A 94 -10.43 -9.72 4.80
C PRO A 94 -8.98 -9.23 4.92
N GLY A 95 -8.41 -9.30 6.11
CA GLY A 95 -7.04 -8.92 6.37
C GLY A 95 -6.88 -8.25 7.72
N GLY A 96 -5.64 -8.02 8.12
CA GLY A 96 -5.34 -7.52 9.45
C GLY A 96 -3.94 -6.93 9.58
N LYS A 97 -3.39 -7.04 10.78
CA LYS A 97 -2.14 -6.40 11.16
C LYS A 97 -0.96 -7.33 10.90
N TRP A 98 0.11 -6.80 10.31
CA TRP A 98 1.40 -7.46 10.29
C TRP A 98 1.98 -7.61 11.71
N GLU A 99 2.60 -8.74 12.00
CA GLU A 99 3.27 -9.03 13.26
C GLU A 99 4.79 -9.14 13.07
N GLU A 100 5.53 -8.78 14.09
CA GLU A 100 6.99 -8.82 14.05
C GLU A 100 7.49 -10.27 13.88
N GLY A 101 8.40 -10.48 12.94
CA GLY A 101 9.02 -11.78 12.67
C GLY A 101 8.39 -12.55 11.52
N GLU A 102 7.31 -12.09 10.92
CA GLU A 102 6.72 -12.69 9.71
C GLU A 102 7.01 -11.84 8.45
N THR A 103 6.95 -12.45 7.29
CA THR A 103 6.93 -11.69 6.03
C THR A 103 5.54 -11.12 5.80
N PHE A 104 5.42 -10.04 5.01
CA PHE A 104 4.10 -9.45 4.71
C PHE A 104 3.17 -10.43 4.00
N LEU A 105 3.74 -11.26 3.12
CA LEU A 105 2.99 -12.31 2.42
C LEU A 105 2.50 -13.39 3.39
N ASP A 106 3.30 -13.79 4.38
CA ASP A 106 2.90 -14.77 5.38
C ASP A 106 1.82 -14.18 6.30
N ALA A 107 1.94 -12.90 6.69
CA ALA A 107 0.90 -12.17 7.40
C ALA A 107 -0.45 -12.19 6.65
N ALA A 108 -0.42 -11.94 5.33
CA ALA A 108 -1.63 -11.97 4.51
C ALA A 108 -2.27 -13.37 4.46
N TYR A 109 -1.48 -14.44 4.33
CA TYR A 109 -2.00 -15.81 4.40
C TYR A 109 -2.52 -16.17 5.78
N ARG A 110 -1.86 -15.74 6.87
CA ARG A 110 -2.31 -15.97 8.25
C ARG A 110 -3.67 -15.30 8.49
N GLU A 111 -3.78 -14.01 8.17
CA GLU A 111 -5.02 -13.25 8.34
C GLU A 111 -6.18 -13.82 7.50
N LEU A 112 -5.89 -14.21 6.25
CA LEU A 112 -6.88 -14.88 5.40
C LEU A 112 -7.43 -16.15 6.07
N LYS A 113 -6.54 -16.97 6.62
CA LYS A 113 -6.92 -18.19 7.32
C LYS A 113 -7.70 -17.92 8.59
N GLU A 114 -7.23 -16.98 9.43
CA GLU A 114 -7.84 -16.65 10.72
C GLU A 114 -9.23 -16.05 10.55
N GLU A 115 -9.40 -15.07 9.66
CA GLU A 115 -10.68 -14.40 9.46
C GLU A 115 -11.70 -15.21 8.67
N THR A 116 -11.27 -16.07 7.73
CA THR A 116 -12.19 -16.71 6.76
C THR A 116 -12.15 -18.23 6.74
N GLY A 117 -11.15 -18.84 7.38
CA GLY A 117 -10.90 -20.29 7.29
C GLY A 117 -10.28 -20.74 5.97
N ILE A 118 -10.01 -19.83 5.03
CA ILE A 118 -9.45 -20.18 3.72
C ILE A 118 -7.95 -20.50 3.84
N ASP A 119 -7.59 -21.73 3.49
CA ASP A 119 -6.20 -22.17 3.46
C ASP A 119 -5.47 -21.70 2.19
N ARG A 120 -4.14 -21.56 2.30
CA ARG A 120 -3.24 -21.17 1.22
C ARG A 120 -3.40 -22.06 -0.03
N GLU A 121 -3.65 -23.35 0.15
CA GLU A 121 -3.82 -24.33 -0.91
C GLU A 121 -5.18 -24.21 -1.62
N SER A 122 -6.10 -23.45 -1.06
CA SER A 122 -7.44 -23.25 -1.61
C SER A 122 -7.54 -22.03 -2.52
N VAL A 123 -6.47 -21.26 -2.65
CA VAL A 123 -6.41 -20.05 -3.49
C VAL A 123 -5.28 -20.13 -4.52
N THR A 124 -5.37 -19.33 -5.58
CA THR A 124 -4.19 -19.01 -6.39
C THR A 124 -3.17 -18.28 -5.55
N PRO A 125 -1.87 -18.27 -5.92
CA PRO A 125 -0.89 -17.46 -5.19
C PRO A 125 -1.39 -16.02 -5.01
N LEU A 126 -1.19 -15.46 -3.82
CA LEU A 126 -1.50 -14.05 -3.57
C LEU A 126 -0.64 -13.17 -4.46
N TYR A 127 -1.28 -12.37 -5.30
CA TYR A 127 -0.62 -11.36 -6.12
C TYR A 127 -0.63 -10.03 -5.36
N HIS A 128 0.55 -9.45 -5.15
CA HIS A 128 0.67 -8.13 -4.53
C HIS A 128 0.21 -7.08 -5.53
N LEU A 129 -0.92 -6.46 -5.26
CA LEU A 129 -1.60 -5.57 -6.18
C LEU A 129 -1.06 -4.14 -6.10
N MET A 130 -0.96 -3.59 -4.89
CA MET A 130 -0.48 -2.25 -4.60
C MET A 130 -0.34 -1.99 -3.11
N ASP A 131 0.26 -0.86 -2.76
CA ASP A 131 0.36 -0.32 -1.41
C ASP A 131 -0.41 0.99 -1.27
N LEU A 132 -1.10 1.15 -0.15
CA LEU A 132 -1.77 2.38 0.25
C LEU A 132 -1.10 2.95 1.50
N THR A 133 -0.44 4.10 1.38
CA THR A 133 0.22 4.75 2.50
C THR A 133 -0.56 5.96 2.97
N TYR A 134 -0.92 5.97 4.25
CA TYR A 134 -1.63 7.06 4.93
C TYR A 134 -0.69 7.75 5.92
N TYR A 135 -0.03 8.80 5.49
CA TYR A 135 0.94 9.55 6.30
C TYR A 135 0.32 10.24 7.51
N ASN A 136 -0.95 10.65 7.42
CA ASN A 136 -1.69 11.29 8.52
C ASN A 136 -2.00 10.36 9.69
N THR A 137 -1.96 9.05 9.48
CA THR A 137 -2.25 8.03 10.50
C THR A 137 -1.11 7.04 10.69
N ASN A 138 0.01 7.23 9.97
CA ASN A 138 1.17 6.33 9.94
C ASN A 138 0.78 4.89 9.62
N ASN A 139 -0.07 4.68 8.60
CA ASN A 139 -0.50 3.35 8.18
C ASN A 139 -0.03 3.04 6.77
N LEU A 140 0.54 1.85 6.59
CA LEU A 140 0.77 1.22 5.30
C LEU A 140 -0.17 0.02 5.19
N ILE A 141 -0.92 -0.07 4.10
CA ILE A 141 -1.83 -1.19 3.80
C ILE A 141 -1.35 -1.85 2.52
N GLU A 142 -0.87 -3.08 2.61
CA GLU A 142 -0.56 -3.90 1.45
C GLU A 142 -1.82 -4.58 0.93
N CYS A 143 -2.11 -4.38 -0.35
CA CYS A 143 -3.29 -4.93 -1.00
C CYS A 143 -2.91 -6.15 -1.83
N TYR A 144 -3.49 -7.29 -1.49
CA TYR A 144 -3.31 -8.54 -2.21
C TYR A 144 -4.59 -8.95 -2.94
N VAL A 145 -4.45 -9.74 -3.99
CA VAL A 145 -5.56 -10.35 -4.70
C VAL A 145 -5.30 -11.81 -5.00
N CYS A 146 -6.33 -12.63 -4.89
CA CYS A 146 -6.32 -14.04 -5.27
C CYS A 146 -7.71 -14.51 -5.72
N ARG A 147 -7.78 -15.75 -6.18
CA ARG A 147 -9.02 -16.43 -6.53
C ARG A 147 -9.07 -17.79 -5.84
N LEU A 148 -10.24 -18.18 -5.34
CA LEU A 148 -10.46 -19.54 -4.90
C LEU A 148 -10.26 -20.53 -6.07
N THR A 149 -9.57 -21.62 -5.83
CA THR A 149 -9.37 -22.71 -6.80
C THR A 149 -10.56 -23.68 -6.84
N LYS A 150 -11.36 -23.70 -5.78
CA LYS A 150 -12.57 -24.51 -5.58
C LYS A 150 -13.50 -23.82 -4.58
N GLU A 151 -14.75 -24.27 -4.54
CA GLU A 151 -15.66 -23.85 -3.45
C GLU A 151 -15.12 -24.32 -2.10
N VAL A 152 -15.19 -23.44 -1.10
CA VAL A 152 -14.79 -23.69 0.28
C VAL A 152 -15.90 -23.28 1.23
N GLU A 153 -16.00 -23.97 2.35
CA GLU A 153 -16.83 -23.54 3.47
C GLU A 153 -16.07 -22.45 4.24
N LEU A 154 -16.70 -21.28 4.38
CA LEU A 154 -16.13 -20.19 5.16
C LEU A 154 -16.30 -20.49 6.65
N VAL A 155 -15.22 -20.36 7.38
CA VAL A 155 -15.21 -20.52 8.85
C VAL A 155 -14.91 -19.17 9.47
N GLN A 156 -15.94 -18.56 10.02
CA GLN A 156 -15.84 -17.30 10.72
C GLN A 156 -15.18 -17.50 12.09
N GLU A 157 -14.21 -16.66 12.42
CA GLU A 157 -13.64 -16.62 13.77
C GLU A 157 -14.73 -16.29 14.83
N THR A 158 -14.67 -16.96 15.99
CA THR A 158 -15.65 -16.73 17.07
C THR A 158 -15.57 -15.27 17.56
N GLY A 159 -16.66 -14.53 17.33
CA GLY A 159 -16.72 -13.09 17.63
C GLY A 159 -16.08 -12.20 16.57
N GLY A 160 -15.53 -12.77 15.50
CA GLY A 160 -14.97 -12.08 14.33
C GLY A 160 -16.02 -11.36 13.48
N ASN A 161 -15.56 -10.77 12.38
CA ASN A 161 -16.41 -10.08 11.41
C ASN A 161 -17.30 -11.08 10.66
N GLU A 162 -18.51 -10.69 10.28
CA GLU A 162 -19.37 -11.51 9.43
C GLU A 162 -18.83 -11.53 8.01
N LEU A 163 -18.84 -12.73 7.37
CA LEU A 163 -18.35 -12.93 6.01
C LEU A 163 -19.50 -12.91 5.02
N GLU A 164 -19.32 -12.21 3.91
CA GLU A 164 -20.34 -12.06 2.88
C GLU A 164 -19.71 -12.09 1.48
N TRP A 165 -20.31 -12.87 0.56
CA TRP A 165 -19.98 -12.86 -0.86
C TRP A 165 -20.84 -11.85 -1.60
N ILE A 166 -20.20 -10.81 -2.16
CA ILE A 166 -20.87 -9.78 -2.96
C ILE A 166 -20.68 -10.05 -4.44
N GLY A 167 -21.79 -10.14 -5.18
CA GLY A 167 -21.75 -10.23 -6.64
C GLY A 167 -21.12 -9.01 -7.28
N ILE A 168 -20.23 -9.19 -8.24
CA ILE A 168 -19.54 -8.08 -8.91
C ILE A 168 -20.50 -7.36 -9.86
N GLU A 169 -21.36 -8.11 -10.54
CA GLU A 169 -22.34 -7.53 -11.45
C GLU A 169 -23.39 -6.72 -10.67
N GLY A 170 -23.51 -5.44 -11.00
CA GLY A 170 -24.46 -4.52 -10.38
C GLY A 170 -24.03 -3.96 -9.02
N ALA A 171 -22.86 -4.36 -8.48
CA ALA A 171 -22.34 -3.78 -7.25
C ALA A 171 -21.79 -2.37 -7.48
N ASP A 172 -22.19 -1.44 -6.62
CA ASP A 172 -21.62 -0.09 -6.58
C ASP A 172 -20.53 -0.01 -5.51
N PHE A 173 -19.30 -0.39 -5.87
CA PHE A 173 -18.14 -0.31 -4.98
C PHE A 173 -17.70 1.12 -4.62
N SER A 174 -18.31 2.15 -5.24
CA SER A 174 -18.10 3.56 -4.88
C SER A 174 -18.92 3.99 -3.69
N ASN A 175 -19.91 3.20 -3.28
CA ASN A 175 -20.83 3.54 -2.20
C ASN A 175 -20.14 3.44 -0.83
N THR A 176 -19.67 4.59 -0.34
CA THR A 176 -18.95 4.68 0.94
C THR A 176 -19.84 4.48 2.18
N GLU A 177 -21.18 4.43 2.04
CA GLU A 177 -22.07 4.04 3.12
C GLU A 177 -22.05 2.52 3.36
N ILE A 178 -21.78 1.74 2.32
CA ILE A 178 -21.71 0.26 2.36
C ILE A 178 -20.28 -0.19 2.53
N PHE A 179 -19.34 0.39 1.79
CA PHE A 179 -17.95 -0.06 1.74
C PHE A 179 -17.03 0.83 2.58
N ALA A 180 -16.10 0.20 3.26
CA ALA A 180 -15.07 0.86 4.06
C ALA A 180 -13.99 1.53 3.20
N GLY A 181 -13.10 2.32 3.85
CA GLY A 181 -11.88 2.83 3.21
C GLY A 181 -12.11 4.04 2.29
N ASP A 182 -13.25 4.73 2.40
CA ASP A 182 -13.51 6.03 1.74
C ASP A 182 -13.21 6.04 0.22
N GLY A 183 -13.58 4.96 -0.48
CA GLY A 183 -13.38 4.78 -1.92
C GLY A 183 -12.24 3.82 -2.29
N ASN A 184 -11.43 3.35 -1.34
CA ASN A 184 -10.33 2.41 -1.64
C ASN A 184 -10.82 1.07 -2.18
N ILE A 185 -12.00 0.60 -1.76
CA ILE A 185 -12.58 -0.65 -2.29
C ILE A 185 -12.75 -0.57 -3.81
N LEU A 186 -13.33 0.52 -4.31
CA LEU A 186 -13.45 0.75 -5.75
C LEU A 186 -12.08 0.84 -6.41
N HIS A 187 -11.14 1.58 -5.81
CA HIS A 187 -9.80 1.73 -6.37
C HIS A 187 -9.07 0.38 -6.50
N CYS A 188 -9.05 -0.43 -5.43
CA CYS A 188 -8.51 -1.78 -5.46
C CYS A 188 -9.15 -2.64 -6.55
N PHE A 189 -10.49 -2.60 -6.66
CA PHE A 189 -11.23 -3.36 -7.65
C PHE A 189 -10.86 -2.97 -9.09
N LEU A 190 -10.78 -1.68 -9.39
CA LEU A 190 -10.42 -1.20 -10.73
C LEU A 190 -9.00 -1.60 -11.13
N ILE A 191 -8.03 -1.49 -10.20
CA ILE A 191 -6.66 -1.93 -10.43
C ILE A 191 -6.60 -3.45 -10.64
N ALA A 192 -7.31 -4.22 -9.82
CA ALA A 192 -7.37 -5.68 -9.98
C ALA A 192 -7.98 -6.09 -11.32
N GLN A 193 -9.05 -5.43 -11.78
CA GLN A 193 -9.61 -5.67 -13.11
C GLN A 193 -8.60 -5.38 -14.23
N HIS A 194 -7.90 -4.25 -14.16
CA HIS A 194 -6.86 -3.91 -15.12
C HIS A 194 -5.74 -4.95 -15.15
N CYS A 195 -5.27 -5.41 -13.99
CA CYS A 195 -4.25 -6.45 -13.89
C CYS A 195 -4.72 -7.79 -14.49
N ARG A 196 -5.98 -8.17 -14.29
CA ARG A 196 -6.60 -9.36 -14.91
C ARG A 196 -6.64 -9.26 -16.43
N GLU A 197 -7.05 -8.12 -16.97
CA GLU A 197 -7.06 -7.89 -18.43
C GLU A 197 -5.66 -8.02 -19.04
N LYS A 198 -4.63 -7.76 -18.26
CA LYS A 198 -3.21 -7.93 -18.64
C LYS A 198 -2.67 -9.33 -18.32
N HIS A 199 -3.48 -10.24 -17.80
CA HIS A 199 -3.08 -11.60 -17.39
C HIS A 199 -1.92 -11.63 -16.40
N LEU A 200 -1.90 -10.70 -15.43
CA LEU A 200 -0.85 -10.61 -14.41
C LEU A 200 -1.10 -11.55 -13.22
N PHE A 201 -2.34 -12.03 -13.02
CA PHE A 201 -2.72 -13.06 -12.04
C PHE A 201 -3.94 -13.85 -12.50
#